data_bac8d8a5c604cc095ac517bb9a668819
#
_entry.id   bac8d8a5c604cc095ac517bb9a668819
#
_cell.length_a   1.000
_cell.length_b   1.000
_cell.length_c   1.000
_cell.angle_alpha   90.00
_cell.angle_beta   90.00
_cell.angle_gamma   90.00
#
_symmetry.space_group_name_H-M   'P 1'
#
loop_
_entity.id
_entity.type
_entity.pdbx_description
1 polymer ?
#
loop_
_entity_poly.entity_id
_entity_poly.type
_entity_poly.pdbx_seq_one_letter_code
_entity_poly.pdbx_strand_id
1 'polypeptide(L)'
;MTVRPFDWRDLPILLRHRNDGVFFDTAQLLTRGTALTPTEVMLLYLTPSMGIFTYLYQSDAAPSLIGQVVHSAGSTLARLSFLTPKAALTSAGLTALLERMMITVCERGALRLLAEVEEHSPAFELLRRAGFAIYARQRIWQVSGEAGKNAAYPCWQVAKEQDTLAVRSLYNNLVPGLVQQVELPLGDRLRGMVYRQEGEIVAYLEIRVGARGIWIQPFIHPDAEEPVTSLSGLLQNMSSNRSRPVYLCVRSYQSWLEAALEEWEAQAGPLQAVMVKHLAIAHRPVRSFVLRKVEGGQPEPTTTFASSENHHSL
;
A
#
# COMPACT_ATOMS: atom_id res chain seq x y z
N MET A 1 20.57 -24.11 -1.91
CA MET A 1 19.32 -23.31 -1.88
C MET A 1 19.64 -21.91 -1.39
N THR A 2 19.53 -20.90 -2.24
CA THR A 2 19.89 -19.51 -1.87
C THR A 2 18.83 -18.53 -2.33
N VAL A 3 18.50 -17.57 -1.44
CA VAL A 3 17.72 -16.37 -1.78
C VAL A 3 18.70 -15.21 -1.86
N ARG A 4 18.74 -14.55 -3.00
CA ARG A 4 19.62 -13.41 -3.22
C ARG A 4 18.87 -12.23 -3.86
N PRO A 5 19.39 -11.00 -3.75
CA PRO A 5 18.89 -9.89 -4.54
C PRO A 5 18.92 -10.23 -6.04
N PHE A 6 17.92 -9.73 -6.76
CA PHE A 6 17.84 -9.84 -8.21
C PHE A 6 18.96 -9.02 -8.86
N ASP A 7 19.65 -9.61 -9.84
CA ASP A 7 20.72 -8.98 -10.62
C ASP A 7 20.27 -8.80 -12.09
N TRP A 8 20.87 -7.87 -12.81
CA TRP A 8 20.59 -7.68 -14.26
C TRP A 8 20.79 -8.95 -15.09
N ARG A 9 21.68 -9.86 -14.65
CA ARG A 9 21.91 -11.17 -15.27
C ARG A 9 20.71 -12.09 -15.18
N ASP A 10 19.79 -11.84 -14.25
CA ASP A 10 18.58 -12.63 -14.06
C ASP A 10 17.43 -12.16 -14.95
N LEU A 11 17.61 -11.04 -15.68
CA LEU A 11 16.60 -10.48 -16.57
C LEU A 11 16.02 -11.51 -17.56
N PRO A 12 16.79 -12.41 -18.18
CA PRO A 12 16.25 -13.44 -19.07
C PRO A 12 15.24 -14.38 -18.36
N ILE A 13 15.48 -14.69 -17.07
CA ILE A 13 14.58 -15.54 -16.27
C ILE A 13 13.26 -14.80 -16.04
N LEU A 14 13.34 -13.52 -15.65
CA LEU A 14 12.16 -12.70 -15.40
C LEU A 14 11.33 -12.51 -16.67
N LEU A 15 11.97 -12.21 -17.79
CA LEU A 15 11.31 -12.03 -19.09
C LEU A 15 10.60 -13.29 -19.60
N ARG A 16 11.18 -14.46 -19.32
CA ARG A 16 10.56 -15.75 -19.66
C ARG A 16 9.25 -15.96 -18.92
N HIS A 17 9.16 -15.48 -17.68
CA HIS A 17 8.01 -15.69 -16.80
C HIS A 17 7.14 -14.42 -16.60
N ARG A 18 7.35 -13.36 -17.41
CA ARG A 18 6.66 -12.08 -17.26
C ARG A 18 5.14 -12.14 -17.30
N ASN A 19 4.59 -13.11 -18.02
CA ASN A 19 3.14 -13.32 -18.18
C ASN A 19 2.60 -14.42 -17.25
N ASP A 20 3.49 -15.10 -16.51
CA ASP A 20 3.16 -16.19 -15.60
C ASP A 20 3.41 -15.81 -14.14
N GLY A 21 2.91 -14.63 -13.75
CA GLY A 21 3.02 -14.12 -12.39
C GLY A 21 1.66 -13.99 -11.69
N VAL A 22 1.70 -13.93 -10.36
CA VAL A 22 0.60 -13.48 -9.52
C VAL A 22 0.95 -12.09 -9.00
N PHE A 23 0.03 -11.15 -9.18
CA PHE A 23 0.18 -9.76 -8.78
C PHE A 23 -0.67 -9.48 -7.56
N PHE A 24 -0.14 -8.73 -6.60
CA PHE A 24 -0.72 -8.46 -5.30
C PHE A 24 -0.91 -6.96 -5.00
N ASP A 25 -0.65 -6.09 -5.98
CA ASP A 25 -0.97 -4.67 -5.96
C ASP A 25 -1.80 -4.34 -7.19
N THR A 26 -3.12 -4.39 -7.02
CA THR A 26 -4.09 -4.24 -8.10
C THR A 26 -4.04 -2.84 -8.70
N ALA A 27 -3.88 -1.81 -7.88
CA ALA A 27 -3.78 -0.43 -8.37
C ALA A 27 -2.55 -0.24 -9.27
N GLN A 28 -1.40 -0.81 -8.90
CA GLN A 28 -0.20 -0.79 -9.71
C GLN A 28 -0.39 -1.58 -11.00
N LEU A 29 -0.96 -2.77 -10.92
CA LEU A 29 -1.23 -3.65 -12.08
C LEU A 29 -2.11 -2.94 -13.13
N LEU A 30 -3.21 -2.34 -12.70
CA LEU A 30 -4.18 -1.72 -13.60
C LEU A 30 -3.71 -0.38 -14.18
N THR A 31 -2.90 0.37 -13.43
CA THR A 31 -2.41 1.67 -13.90
C THR A 31 -1.12 1.58 -14.70
N ARG A 32 -0.22 0.69 -14.33
CA ARG A 32 1.12 0.56 -14.97
C ARG A 32 1.29 -0.72 -15.76
N GLY A 33 0.43 -1.71 -15.52
CA GLY A 33 0.55 -3.06 -16.09
C GLY A 33 1.47 -3.95 -15.28
N THR A 34 1.78 -5.09 -15.87
CA THR A 34 2.70 -6.05 -15.28
C THR A 34 4.13 -5.52 -15.28
N ALA A 35 4.48 -4.44 -14.67
CA ALA A 35 5.79 -3.76 -14.51
C ALA A 35 7.09 -4.58 -14.82
N LEU A 36 7.00 -5.50 -15.76
CA LEU A 36 8.04 -6.45 -16.16
C LEU A 36 8.53 -6.19 -17.60
N THR A 37 8.36 -4.94 -18.09
CA THR A 37 9.02 -4.56 -19.35
C THR A 37 10.52 -4.43 -19.10
N PRO A 38 11.38 -4.78 -20.08
CA PRO A 38 12.84 -4.70 -19.92
C PRO A 38 13.31 -3.31 -19.45
N THR A 39 12.67 -2.26 -19.94
CA THR A 39 12.99 -0.86 -19.58
C THR A 39 12.62 -0.52 -18.14
N GLU A 40 11.47 -1.00 -17.66
CA GLU A 40 11.06 -0.81 -16.27
C GLU A 40 11.95 -1.59 -15.31
N VAL A 41 12.26 -2.83 -15.63
CA VAL A 41 13.16 -3.66 -14.81
C VAL A 41 14.57 -3.05 -14.76
N MET A 42 15.07 -2.52 -15.87
CA MET A 42 16.36 -1.84 -15.90
C MET A 42 16.34 -0.55 -15.07
N LEU A 43 15.26 0.22 -15.16
CA LEU A 43 15.07 1.43 -14.36
C LEU A 43 15.00 1.09 -12.86
N LEU A 44 14.33 0.02 -12.48
CA LEU A 44 14.22 -0.47 -11.10
C LEU A 44 15.59 -0.86 -10.52
N TYR A 45 16.47 -1.44 -11.35
CA TYR A 45 17.82 -1.78 -10.95
C TYR A 45 18.69 -0.54 -10.72
N LEU A 46 18.53 0.49 -11.57
CA LEU A 46 19.33 1.71 -11.51
C LEU A 46 18.90 2.69 -10.40
N THR A 47 17.71 2.51 -9.82
CA THR A 47 17.17 3.40 -8.79
C THR A 47 16.73 2.67 -7.51
N PRO A 48 17.67 2.13 -6.71
CA PRO A 48 17.33 1.47 -5.44
C PRO A 48 16.61 2.41 -4.44
N SER A 49 16.75 3.71 -4.63
CA SER A 49 16.06 4.75 -3.84
C SER A 49 14.55 4.77 -4.02
N MET A 50 14.01 4.14 -5.07
CA MET A 50 12.56 4.04 -5.29
C MET A 50 11.85 3.07 -4.34
N GLY A 51 12.57 2.40 -3.44
CA GLY A 51 11.98 1.50 -2.44
C GLY A 51 11.45 0.17 -3.03
N ILE A 52 11.97 -0.26 -4.17
CA ILE A 52 11.58 -1.51 -4.84
C ILE A 52 12.67 -2.55 -4.62
N PHE A 53 12.29 -3.71 -4.08
CA PHE A 53 13.21 -4.79 -3.74
C PHE A 53 12.75 -6.07 -4.41
N THR A 54 13.58 -6.59 -5.31
CA THR A 54 13.34 -7.84 -6.05
C THR A 54 14.33 -8.89 -5.61
N TYR A 55 13.85 -10.11 -5.37
CA TYR A 55 14.63 -11.25 -4.94
C TYR A 55 14.42 -12.44 -5.84
N LEU A 56 15.46 -13.23 -6.00
CA LEU A 56 15.44 -14.50 -6.72
C LEU A 56 15.78 -15.64 -5.74
N TYR A 57 14.93 -16.63 -5.70
CA TYR A 57 15.23 -17.94 -5.13
C TYR A 57 15.71 -18.90 -6.23
N GLN A 58 16.84 -19.53 -6.00
CA GLN A 58 17.40 -20.54 -6.88
C GLN A 58 17.70 -21.84 -6.12
N SER A 59 17.36 -22.96 -6.75
CA SER A 59 17.67 -24.30 -6.28
C SER A 59 17.88 -25.21 -7.48
N ASP A 60 18.81 -26.16 -7.36
CA ASP A 60 19.05 -27.16 -8.40
C ASP A 60 17.88 -28.16 -8.52
N ALA A 61 17.08 -28.30 -7.45
CA ALA A 61 15.97 -29.25 -7.35
C ALA A 61 14.58 -28.65 -7.59
N ALA A 62 14.46 -27.32 -7.73
CA ALA A 62 13.17 -26.65 -7.87
C ALA A 62 13.26 -25.49 -8.87
N PRO A 63 12.15 -25.13 -9.53
CA PRO A 63 12.12 -23.97 -10.41
C PRO A 63 12.44 -22.69 -9.66
N SER A 64 13.17 -21.79 -10.33
CA SER A 64 13.48 -20.46 -9.78
C SER A 64 12.21 -19.67 -9.50
N LEU A 65 12.18 -18.94 -8.39
CA LEU A 65 11.06 -18.10 -7.99
C LEU A 65 11.54 -16.67 -7.79
N ILE A 66 10.85 -15.72 -8.40
CA ILE A 66 11.14 -14.28 -8.28
C ILE A 66 9.99 -13.61 -7.52
N GLY A 67 10.33 -12.75 -6.58
CA GLY A 67 9.37 -11.94 -5.84
C GLY A 67 9.82 -10.50 -5.71
N GLN A 68 8.84 -9.60 -5.68
CA GLN A 68 9.08 -8.18 -5.53
C GLN A 68 8.22 -7.59 -4.42
N VAL A 69 8.83 -6.75 -3.61
CA VAL A 69 8.18 -5.97 -2.57
C VAL A 69 8.53 -4.49 -2.72
N VAL A 70 7.56 -3.63 -2.46
CA VAL A 70 7.71 -2.17 -2.55
C VAL A 70 7.54 -1.57 -1.17
N HIS A 71 8.48 -0.70 -0.77
CA HIS A 71 8.44 0.02 0.49
C HIS A 71 8.98 1.44 0.31
N SER A 72 8.14 2.44 0.51
CA SER A 72 8.57 3.85 0.45
C SER A 72 9.29 4.25 1.73
N ALA A 73 10.36 5.03 1.60
CA ALA A 73 11.12 5.52 2.75
C ALA A 73 10.20 6.27 3.74
N GLY A 74 10.34 5.97 5.03
CA GLY A 74 9.51 6.55 6.09
C GLY A 74 8.10 5.97 6.25
N SER A 75 7.66 5.07 5.35
CA SER A 75 6.37 4.39 5.49
C SER A 75 6.47 3.23 6.47
N THR A 76 5.44 3.02 7.27
CA THR A 76 5.27 1.80 8.08
C THR A 76 4.64 0.64 7.29
N LEU A 77 4.28 0.88 6.01
CA LEU A 77 3.66 -0.09 5.13
C LEU A 77 4.60 -0.48 3.99
N ALA A 78 4.68 -1.78 3.71
CA ALA A 78 5.22 -2.33 2.48
C ALA A 78 4.10 -3.05 1.71
N ARG A 79 4.26 -3.21 0.40
CA ARG A 79 3.32 -3.94 -0.47
C ARG A 79 4.04 -5.05 -1.19
N LEU A 80 3.47 -6.25 -1.15
CA LEU A 80 3.88 -7.32 -2.04
C LEU A 80 3.41 -6.95 -3.46
N SER A 81 4.31 -6.92 -4.42
CA SER A 81 3.98 -6.52 -5.79
C SER A 81 3.61 -7.72 -6.66
N PHE A 82 4.52 -8.69 -6.76
CA PHE A 82 4.28 -9.91 -7.52
C PHE A 82 5.14 -11.07 -7.05
N LEU A 83 4.74 -12.28 -7.45
CA LEU A 83 5.51 -13.55 -7.39
C LEU A 83 5.40 -14.26 -8.75
N THR A 84 6.51 -14.76 -9.29
CA THR A 84 6.56 -15.45 -10.59
C THR A 84 7.63 -16.54 -10.61
N PRO A 85 7.45 -17.68 -11.27
CA PRO A 85 6.24 -18.14 -11.98
C PRO A 85 5.20 -18.74 -11.04
N LYS A 86 3.93 -18.80 -11.49
CA LYS A 86 2.82 -19.39 -10.71
C LYS A 86 3.09 -20.84 -10.30
N ALA A 87 3.69 -21.63 -11.20
CA ALA A 87 4.01 -23.02 -10.94
C ALA A 87 4.99 -23.23 -9.77
N ALA A 88 5.83 -22.24 -9.47
CA ALA A 88 6.81 -22.31 -8.38
C ALA A 88 6.23 -21.89 -7.01
N LEU A 89 5.00 -21.40 -6.95
CA LEU A 89 4.38 -20.90 -5.70
C LEU A 89 4.12 -22.01 -4.66
N THR A 90 4.07 -23.28 -5.10
CA THR A 90 3.93 -24.45 -4.20
C THR A 90 5.27 -24.98 -3.72
N SER A 91 6.39 -24.41 -4.18
CA SER A 91 7.73 -24.88 -3.82
C SER A 91 8.14 -24.47 -2.41
N ALA A 92 9.02 -25.24 -1.78
CA ALA A 92 9.61 -24.92 -0.48
C ALA A 92 10.38 -23.59 -0.48
N GLY A 93 10.78 -23.09 -1.64
CA GLY A 93 11.50 -21.83 -1.81
C GLY A 93 10.66 -20.59 -1.54
N LEU A 94 9.34 -20.70 -1.62
CA LEU A 94 8.46 -19.57 -1.41
C LEU A 94 8.57 -18.99 0.00
N THR A 95 8.57 -19.85 1.02
CA THR A 95 8.70 -19.41 2.41
C THR A 95 10.00 -18.63 2.61
N ALA A 96 11.11 -19.18 2.15
CA ALA A 96 12.41 -18.50 2.24
C ALA A 96 12.44 -17.17 1.48
N LEU A 97 11.81 -17.10 0.31
CA LEU A 97 11.72 -15.87 -0.48
C LEU A 97 10.88 -14.79 0.25
N LEU A 98 9.70 -15.15 0.75
CA LEU A 98 8.83 -14.25 1.52
C LEU A 98 9.53 -13.75 2.79
N GLU A 99 10.19 -14.64 3.54
CA GLU A 99 10.96 -14.29 4.74
C GLU A 99 12.04 -13.27 4.42
N ARG A 100 12.82 -13.49 3.34
CA ARG A 100 13.86 -12.55 2.94
C ARG A 100 13.29 -11.17 2.58
N MET A 101 12.18 -11.13 1.83
CA MET A 101 11.51 -9.89 1.50
C MET A 101 11.00 -9.17 2.75
N MET A 102 10.37 -9.90 3.68
CA MET A 102 9.88 -9.35 4.95
C MET A 102 11.00 -8.79 5.81
N ILE A 103 12.12 -9.50 5.95
CA ILE A 103 13.29 -9.01 6.68
C ILE A 103 13.78 -7.69 6.07
N THR A 104 13.89 -7.63 4.74
CA THR A 104 14.37 -6.43 4.05
C THR A 104 13.51 -5.20 4.30
N VAL A 105 12.19 -5.32 4.24
CA VAL A 105 11.30 -4.18 4.47
C VAL A 105 11.18 -3.84 5.95
N CYS A 106 11.26 -4.83 6.83
CA CYS A 106 11.29 -4.64 8.28
C CYS A 106 12.55 -3.86 8.72
N GLU A 107 13.73 -4.19 8.20
CA GLU A 107 14.98 -3.46 8.44
C GLU A 107 14.90 -2.00 7.98
N ARG A 108 13.98 -1.66 7.08
CA ARG A 108 13.72 -0.31 6.58
C ARG A 108 12.55 0.40 7.28
N GLY A 109 12.00 -0.20 8.32
CA GLY A 109 10.95 0.40 9.15
C GLY A 109 9.52 0.02 8.78
N ALA A 110 9.31 -0.91 7.85
CA ALA A 110 7.96 -1.43 7.61
C ALA A 110 7.50 -2.29 8.80
N LEU A 111 6.30 -2.01 9.28
CA LEU A 111 5.63 -2.77 10.35
C LEU A 111 4.59 -3.74 9.80
N ARG A 112 4.18 -3.54 8.55
CA ARG A 112 3.10 -4.28 7.90
C ARG A 112 3.45 -4.53 6.43
N LEU A 113 3.14 -5.72 5.96
CA LEU A 113 3.22 -6.09 4.54
C LEU A 113 1.81 -6.36 4.04
N LEU A 114 1.38 -5.63 3.01
CA LEU A 114 0.06 -5.73 2.40
C LEU A 114 0.12 -6.55 1.11
N ALA A 115 -0.98 -7.24 0.83
CA ALA A 115 -1.20 -7.95 -0.42
C ALA A 115 -2.71 -7.96 -0.75
N GLU A 116 -3.03 -7.79 -2.02
CA GLU A 116 -4.39 -7.89 -2.57
C GLU A 116 -4.46 -9.15 -3.43
N VAL A 117 -5.46 -9.98 -3.24
CA VAL A 117 -5.56 -11.27 -3.94
C VAL A 117 -7.02 -11.65 -4.13
N GLU A 118 -7.32 -12.30 -5.25
CA GLU A 118 -8.64 -12.88 -5.49
C GLU A 118 -8.97 -13.95 -4.42
N GLU A 119 -10.15 -13.83 -3.78
CA GLU A 119 -10.61 -14.81 -2.79
C GLU A 119 -10.75 -16.19 -3.43
N HIS A 120 -10.48 -17.22 -2.64
CA HIS A 120 -10.50 -18.62 -3.07
C HIS A 120 -9.50 -19.02 -4.16
N SER A 121 -8.60 -18.11 -4.56
CA SER A 121 -7.50 -18.46 -5.46
C SER A 121 -6.40 -19.28 -4.75
N PRO A 122 -5.58 -20.04 -5.48
CA PRO A 122 -4.42 -20.71 -4.87
C PRO A 122 -3.46 -19.75 -4.18
N ALA A 123 -3.34 -18.51 -4.68
CA ALA A 123 -2.50 -17.47 -4.09
C ALA A 123 -3.07 -16.96 -2.75
N PHE A 124 -4.39 -16.91 -2.60
CA PHE A 124 -5.04 -16.58 -1.34
C PHE A 124 -4.69 -17.59 -0.24
N GLU A 125 -4.83 -18.89 -0.53
CA GLU A 125 -4.47 -19.94 0.44
C GLU A 125 -2.98 -19.93 0.80
N LEU A 126 -2.13 -19.59 -0.17
CA LEU A 126 -0.71 -19.42 0.03
C LEU A 126 -0.40 -18.28 1.01
N LEU A 127 -1.00 -17.11 0.83
CA LEU A 127 -0.83 -15.98 1.73
C LEU A 127 -1.36 -16.30 3.14
N ARG A 128 -2.49 -16.99 3.25
CA ARG A 128 -3.01 -17.43 4.56
C ARG A 128 -2.02 -18.33 5.29
N ARG A 129 -1.45 -19.32 4.61
CA ARG A 129 -0.40 -20.20 5.16
C ARG A 129 0.87 -19.42 5.53
N ALA A 130 1.19 -18.36 4.79
CA ALA A 130 2.28 -17.46 5.11
C ALA A 130 1.99 -16.52 6.29
N GLY A 131 0.78 -16.60 6.90
CA GLY A 131 0.38 -15.82 8.08
C GLY A 131 -0.18 -14.43 7.77
N PHE A 132 -0.68 -14.22 6.56
CA PHE A 132 -1.47 -13.03 6.24
C PHE A 132 -2.91 -13.19 6.74
N ALA A 133 -3.47 -12.12 7.31
CA ALA A 133 -4.86 -12.02 7.74
C ALA A 133 -5.64 -11.07 6.84
N ILE A 134 -6.92 -11.39 6.57
CA ILE A 134 -7.82 -10.48 5.85
C ILE A 134 -8.20 -9.35 6.81
N TYR A 135 -8.09 -8.09 6.36
CA TYR A 135 -8.58 -6.94 7.11
C TYR A 135 -9.63 -6.13 6.35
N ALA A 136 -9.70 -6.29 5.02
CA ALA A 136 -10.72 -5.70 4.18
C ALA A 136 -11.02 -6.58 2.96
N ARG A 137 -12.12 -6.29 2.28
CA ARG A 137 -12.47 -6.84 0.98
C ARG A 137 -12.74 -5.73 0.00
N GLN A 138 -12.51 -6.01 -1.28
CA GLN A 138 -12.75 -5.06 -2.35
C GLN A 138 -13.19 -5.76 -3.63
N ARG A 139 -13.86 -4.99 -4.48
CA ARG A 139 -14.12 -5.37 -5.87
C ARG A 139 -13.69 -4.25 -6.79
N ILE A 140 -13.07 -4.61 -7.90
CA ILE A 140 -12.66 -3.65 -8.91
C ILE A 140 -13.69 -3.69 -10.03
N TRP A 141 -14.23 -2.54 -10.34
CA TRP A 141 -15.18 -2.34 -11.42
C TRP A 141 -14.53 -1.60 -12.57
N GLN A 142 -14.64 -2.14 -13.79
CA GLN A 142 -14.20 -1.43 -14.98
C GLN A 142 -15.38 -0.66 -15.55
N VAL A 143 -15.23 0.66 -15.68
CA VAL A 143 -16.29 1.53 -16.21
C VAL A 143 -16.11 1.67 -17.71
N SER A 144 -17.16 1.32 -18.47
CA SER A 144 -17.23 1.48 -19.93
C SER A 144 -17.59 2.92 -20.30
N GLY A 145 -17.00 3.46 -21.38
CA GLY A 145 -17.19 4.88 -21.79
C GLY A 145 -18.58 5.21 -22.37
N GLU A 146 -19.50 4.26 -22.44
CA GLU A 146 -20.81 4.45 -23.10
C GLU A 146 -21.96 4.82 -22.16
N ALA A 147 -21.84 4.60 -20.86
CA ALA A 147 -22.90 4.85 -19.91
C ALA A 147 -23.09 6.38 -19.68
N GLY A 148 -24.24 6.93 -20.11
CA GLY A 148 -24.76 8.26 -19.70
C GLY A 148 -24.11 9.51 -20.31
N LYS A 149 -24.14 9.66 -21.60
CA LYS A 149 -23.54 10.78 -22.37
C LYS A 149 -23.90 12.22 -21.94
N ASN A 150 -24.74 12.43 -20.94
CA ASN A 150 -25.31 13.74 -20.62
C ASN A 150 -25.24 14.16 -19.12
N ALA A 151 -24.53 13.46 -18.26
CA ALA A 151 -24.44 13.87 -16.87
C ALA A 151 -23.46 15.05 -16.70
N ALA A 152 -23.96 16.19 -16.29
CA ALA A 152 -23.11 17.31 -15.87
C ALA A 152 -22.39 16.94 -14.56
N TYR A 153 -21.07 17.17 -14.49
CA TYR A 153 -20.25 16.91 -13.31
C TYR A 153 -19.55 18.18 -12.75
N PRO A 154 -20.20 19.36 -12.80
CA PRO A 154 -19.54 20.62 -12.44
C PRO A 154 -19.18 20.70 -10.95
N CYS A 155 -19.73 19.79 -10.13
CA CYS A 155 -19.57 19.80 -8.69
C CYS A 155 -18.29 19.12 -8.17
N TRP A 156 -17.62 18.29 -9.00
CA TRP A 156 -16.35 17.67 -8.65
C TRP A 156 -15.18 18.64 -8.91
N GLN A 157 -14.43 18.93 -7.86
CA GLN A 157 -13.29 19.85 -7.90
C GLN A 157 -11.99 19.13 -7.55
N VAL A 158 -10.87 19.56 -8.13
CA VAL A 158 -9.55 19.02 -7.74
C VAL A 158 -9.29 19.34 -6.28
N ALA A 159 -8.95 18.32 -5.50
CA ALA A 159 -8.63 18.47 -4.09
C ALA A 159 -7.40 19.38 -3.89
N LYS A 160 -7.47 20.27 -2.93
CA LYS A 160 -6.42 21.22 -2.56
C LYS A 160 -5.87 20.90 -1.16
N GLU A 161 -4.74 21.47 -0.81
CA GLU A 161 -4.13 21.27 0.52
C GLU A 161 -5.06 21.69 1.66
N GLN A 162 -5.84 22.75 1.47
CA GLN A 162 -6.83 23.23 2.45
C GLN A 162 -7.94 22.20 2.74
N ASP A 163 -8.18 21.25 1.84
CA ASP A 163 -9.20 20.23 1.97
C ASP A 163 -8.76 19.05 2.82
N THR A 164 -7.47 18.97 3.15
CA THR A 164 -6.86 17.81 3.82
C THR A 164 -7.55 17.44 5.12
N LEU A 165 -7.88 18.42 5.97
CA LEU A 165 -8.53 18.16 7.25
C LEU A 165 -9.96 17.62 7.05
N ALA A 166 -10.73 18.23 6.15
CA ALA A 166 -12.10 17.80 5.87
C ALA A 166 -12.14 16.39 5.21
N VAL A 167 -11.23 16.12 4.28
CA VAL A 167 -11.09 14.80 3.67
C VAL A 167 -10.66 13.74 4.69
N ARG A 168 -9.76 14.07 5.62
CA ARG A 168 -9.39 13.16 6.72
C ARG A 168 -10.56 12.90 7.67
N SER A 169 -11.37 13.93 7.98
CA SER A 169 -12.58 13.77 8.78
C SER A 169 -13.57 12.83 8.08
N LEU A 170 -13.82 13.03 6.79
CA LEU A 170 -14.64 12.15 5.98
C LEU A 170 -14.10 10.70 5.99
N TYR A 171 -12.81 10.51 5.78
CA TYR A 171 -12.15 9.21 5.83
C TYR A 171 -12.35 8.53 7.19
N ASN A 172 -12.13 9.25 8.29
CA ASN A 172 -12.25 8.68 9.64
C ASN A 172 -13.71 8.28 9.98
N ASN A 173 -14.69 8.97 9.41
CA ASN A 173 -16.11 8.66 9.61
C ASN A 173 -16.56 7.45 8.77
N LEU A 174 -16.00 7.27 7.57
CA LEU A 174 -16.43 6.24 6.63
C LEU A 174 -15.68 4.93 6.77
N VAL A 175 -14.37 4.99 7.03
CA VAL A 175 -13.50 3.83 7.01
C VAL A 175 -13.55 3.11 8.36
N PRO A 176 -13.80 1.79 8.40
CA PRO A 176 -13.82 1.04 9.65
C PRO A 176 -12.49 1.11 10.39
N GLY A 177 -12.53 1.18 11.73
CA GLY A 177 -11.35 1.30 12.58
C GLY A 177 -10.29 0.22 12.34
N LEU A 178 -10.70 -1.00 12.01
CA LEU A 178 -9.77 -2.08 11.65
C LEU A 178 -8.94 -1.74 10.40
N VAL A 179 -9.57 -1.13 9.40
CA VAL A 179 -8.89 -0.70 8.17
C VAL A 179 -7.96 0.47 8.47
N GLN A 180 -8.41 1.45 9.27
CA GLN A 180 -7.60 2.60 9.69
C GLN A 180 -6.35 2.18 10.47
N GLN A 181 -6.42 1.09 11.25
CA GLN A 181 -5.27 0.56 11.97
C GLN A 181 -4.21 -0.05 11.04
N VAL A 182 -4.61 -0.55 9.88
CA VAL A 182 -3.73 -1.21 8.93
C VAL A 182 -3.24 -0.26 7.86
N GLU A 183 -4.15 0.47 7.22
CA GLU A 183 -3.82 1.44 6.18
C GLU A 183 -3.41 2.79 6.80
N LEU A 184 -2.47 3.46 6.16
CA LEU A 184 -2.14 4.83 6.54
C LEU A 184 -3.32 5.75 6.21
N PRO A 185 -3.60 6.75 7.05
CA PRO A 185 -4.53 7.80 6.66
C PRO A 185 -4.04 8.46 5.36
N LEU A 186 -4.98 9.03 4.62
CA LEU A 186 -4.68 9.76 3.38
C LEU A 186 -3.51 10.72 3.62
N GLY A 187 -2.52 10.65 2.73
CA GLY A 187 -1.29 11.42 2.86
C GLY A 187 -1.52 12.94 2.91
N ASP A 188 -0.50 13.70 3.28
CA ASP A 188 -0.59 15.17 3.36
C ASP A 188 -0.89 15.81 2.00
N ARG A 189 -0.56 15.13 0.92
CA ARG A 189 -0.84 15.59 -0.43
C ARG A 189 -1.98 14.77 -1.03
N LEU A 190 -3.18 15.34 -1.06
CA LEU A 190 -4.34 14.74 -1.70
C LEU A 190 -4.12 14.62 -3.22
N ARG A 191 -4.48 13.47 -3.77
CA ARG A 191 -4.42 13.19 -5.21
C ARG A 191 -5.79 12.76 -5.68
N GLY A 192 -6.63 13.71 -6.04
CA GLY A 192 -7.98 13.35 -6.44
C GLY A 192 -8.93 14.52 -6.52
N MET A 193 -10.20 14.22 -6.38
CA MET A 193 -11.28 15.20 -6.48
C MET A 193 -12.19 15.12 -5.26
N VAL A 194 -12.73 16.26 -4.87
CA VAL A 194 -13.71 16.43 -3.79
C VAL A 194 -15.04 16.86 -4.34
N TYR A 195 -16.12 16.41 -3.71
CA TYR A 195 -17.47 16.91 -3.92
C TYR A 195 -17.94 17.64 -2.67
N ARG A 196 -18.47 18.86 -2.86
CA ARG A 196 -18.98 19.70 -1.78
C ARG A 196 -20.49 19.85 -1.88
N GLN A 197 -21.15 19.68 -0.75
CA GLN A 197 -22.57 19.96 -0.56
C GLN A 197 -22.70 20.92 0.61
N GLU A 198 -23.38 22.04 0.41
CA GLU A 198 -23.58 23.08 1.44
C GLU A 198 -22.27 23.57 2.10
N GLY A 199 -21.16 23.53 1.37
CA GLY A 199 -19.84 23.93 1.86
C GLY A 199 -19.02 22.81 2.51
N GLU A 200 -19.63 21.67 2.85
CA GLU A 200 -18.96 20.51 3.42
C GLU A 200 -18.49 19.52 2.36
N ILE A 201 -17.38 18.83 2.62
CA ILE A 201 -16.90 17.76 1.75
C ILE A 201 -17.63 16.47 2.13
N VAL A 202 -18.52 16.03 1.24
CA VAL A 202 -19.32 14.81 1.43
C VAL A 202 -18.76 13.62 0.60
N ALA A 203 -17.87 13.88 -0.35
CA ALA A 203 -17.18 12.83 -1.08
C ALA A 203 -15.76 13.23 -1.47
N TYR A 204 -14.88 12.22 -1.54
CA TYR A 204 -13.52 12.32 -2.05
C TYR A 204 -13.21 11.10 -2.93
N LEU A 205 -12.56 11.33 -4.05
CA LEU A 205 -12.03 10.28 -4.93
C LEU A 205 -10.51 10.33 -4.89
N GLU A 206 -9.88 9.27 -4.41
CA GLU A 206 -8.44 9.10 -4.61
C GLU A 206 -8.20 8.60 -6.04
N ILE A 207 -7.37 9.31 -6.81
CA ILE A 207 -7.17 9.02 -8.24
C ILE A 207 -5.69 8.73 -8.49
N ARG A 208 -5.41 7.58 -9.11
CA ARG A 208 -4.08 7.20 -9.59
C ARG A 208 -4.11 7.02 -11.09
N VAL A 209 -3.37 7.84 -11.80
CA VAL A 209 -3.28 7.80 -13.26
C VAL A 209 -1.98 7.13 -13.68
N GLY A 210 -2.07 6.16 -14.56
CA GLY A 210 -0.92 5.49 -15.14
C GLY A 210 -1.00 5.37 -16.65
N ALA A 211 0.01 4.75 -17.26
CA ALA A 211 0.08 4.59 -18.71
C ALA A 211 -1.03 3.69 -19.26
N ARG A 212 -1.50 2.70 -18.47
CA ARG A 212 -2.47 1.70 -18.91
C ARG A 212 -3.90 1.93 -18.43
N GLY A 213 -4.11 2.72 -17.38
CA GLY A 213 -5.43 2.95 -16.85
C GLY A 213 -5.47 4.02 -15.77
N ILE A 214 -6.67 4.31 -15.33
CA ILE A 214 -6.98 5.22 -14.23
C ILE A 214 -7.63 4.38 -13.14
N TRP A 215 -7.04 4.37 -11.94
CA TRP A 215 -7.58 3.72 -10.78
C TRP A 215 -8.16 4.77 -9.83
N ILE A 216 -9.36 4.52 -9.32
CA ILE A 216 -10.10 5.43 -8.47
C ILE A 216 -10.60 4.67 -7.25
N GLN A 217 -10.35 5.20 -6.05
CA GLN A 217 -10.98 4.73 -4.82
C GLN A 217 -11.91 5.82 -4.29
N PRO A 218 -13.23 5.56 -4.23
CA PRO A 218 -14.20 6.49 -3.70
C PRO A 218 -14.24 6.45 -2.17
N PHE A 219 -14.51 7.60 -1.57
CA PHE A 219 -14.90 7.80 -0.18
C PHE A 219 -16.11 8.72 -0.20
N ILE A 220 -17.32 8.15 -0.21
CA ILE A 220 -18.57 8.89 -0.39
C ILE A 220 -19.45 8.63 0.83
N HIS A 221 -19.97 9.70 1.43
CA HIS A 221 -20.91 9.59 2.55
C HIS A 221 -22.18 8.88 2.10
N PRO A 222 -22.69 7.87 2.81
CA PRO A 222 -23.84 7.07 2.35
C PRO A 222 -25.13 7.90 2.21
N ASP A 223 -25.29 8.98 2.98
CA ASP A 223 -26.44 9.84 2.90
C ASP A 223 -26.34 10.91 1.78
N ALA A 224 -25.25 10.90 1.02
CA ALA A 224 -25.04 11.84 -0.07
C ALA A 224 -25.39 11.18 -1.41
N GLU A 225 -26.58 11.45 -1.94
CA GLU A 225 -27.08 10.89 -3.20
C GLU A 225 -26.48 11.59 -4.43
N GLU A 226 -26.36 12.89 -4.41
CA GLU A 226 -25.88 13.71 -5.54
C GLU A 226 -24.48 13.36 -6.03
N PRO A 227 -23.46 13.08 -5.17
CA PRO A 227 -22.14 12.69 -5.63
C PRO A 227 -22.15 11.41 -6.49
N VAL A 228 -23.01 10.44 -6.18
CA VAL A 228 -23.10 9.19 -6.95
C VAL A 228 -23.67 9.45 -8.35
N THR A 229 -24.75 10.24 -8.42
CA THR A 229 -25.37 10.59 -9.69
C THR A 229 -24.39 11.36 -10.59
N SER A 230 -23.63 12.31 -10.02
CA SER A 230 -22.64 13.08 -10.76
C SER A 230 -21.33 12.30 -11.06
N LEU A 231 -21.07 11.23 -10.31
CA LEU A 231 -19.88 10.39 -10.50
C LEU A 231 -19.89 9.69 -11.86
N SER A 232 -21.05 9.23 -12.33
CA SER A 232 -21.16 8.58 -13.63
C SER A 232 -20.65 9.47 -14.76
N GLY A 233 -21.06 10.74 -14.81
CA GLY A 233 -20.60 11.72 -15.80
C GLY A 233 -19.11 12.02 -15.71
N LEU A 234 -18.56 12.10 -14.49
CA LEU A 234 -17.13 12.28 -14.27
C LEU A 234 -16.32 11.08 -14.81
N LEU A 235 -16.73 9.86 -14.47
CA LEU A 235 -16.03 8.62 -14.88
C LEU A 235 -16.03 8.48 -16.41
N GLN A 236 -17.14 8.79 -17.06
CA GLN A 236 -17.25 8.77 -18.51
C GLN A 236 -16.35 9.81 -19.19
N ASN A 237 -16.35 11.03 -18.66
CA ASN A 237 -15.45 12.06 -19.18
C ASN A 237 -13.99 11.64 -19.07
N MET A 238 -13.61 11.01 -17.97
CA MET A 238 -12.26 10.48 -17.76
C MET A 238 -11.93 9.34 -18.72
N SER A 239 -12.87 8.45 -18.99
CA SER A 239 -12.71 7.33 -19.93
C SER A 239 -12.61 7.84 -21.37
N SER A 240 -13.53 8.71 -21.79
CA SER A 240 -13.61 9.22 -23.17
C SER A 240 -12.41 10.10 -23.55
N ASN A 241 -11.99 10.99 -22.64
CA ASN A 241 -10.93 11.96 -22.95
C ASN A 241 -9.52 11.34 -22.95
N ARG A 242 -9.31 10.18 -22.35
CA ARG A 242 -7.96 9.62 -22.17
C ARG A 242 -7.72 8.31 -22.90
N SER A 243 -8.71 7.77 -23.59
CA SER A 243 -8.64 6.45 -24.27
C SER A 243 -8.04 5.35 -23.38
N ARG A 244 -8.26 5.43 -22.06
CA ARG A 244 -7.74 4.52 -21.06
C ARG A 244 -8.88 3.99 -20.22
N PRO A 245 -8.88 2.69 -19.90
CA PRO A 245 -9.90 2.12 -19.01
C PRO A 245 -9.85 2.80 -17.63
N VAL A 246 -11.02 3.05 -17.08
CA VAL A 246 -11.21 3.57 -15.72
C VAL A 246 -11.66 2.44 -14.82
N TYR A 247 -10.99 2.28 -13.69
CA TYR A 247 -11.25 1.24 -12.71
C TYR A 247 -11.66 1.89 -11.40
N LEU A 248 -12.81 1.47 -10.86
CA LEU A 248 -13.31 1.91 -9.56
C LEU A 248 -13.09 0.78 -8.54
N CYS A 249 -12.36 1.08 -7.47
CA CYS A 249 -12.11 0.15 -6.36
C CYS A 249 -13.15 0.36 -5.28
N VAL A 250 -14.13 -0.53 -5.20
CA VAL A 250 -15.17 -0.49 -4.17
C VAL A 250 -14.78 -1.38 -3.01
N ARG A 251 -14.56 -0.79 -1.84
CA ARG A 251 -14.32 -1.50 -0.59
C ARG A 251 -15.63 -2.02 -0.01
N SER A 252 -15.60 -3.13 0.71
CA SER A 252 -16.80 -3.77 1.28
C SER A 252 -17.64 -2.87 2.19
N TYR A 253 -17.01 -1.89 2.85
CA TYR A 253 -17.73 -0.90 3.67
C TYR A 253 -18.44 0.18 2.84
N GLN A 254 -18.27 0.17 1.52
CA GLN A 254 -18.97 1.01 0.54
C GLN A 254 -19.66 0.18 -0.54
N SER A 255 -20.00 -1.09 -0.26
CA SER A 255 -20.63 -2.01 -1.21
C SER A 255 -21.97 -1.51 -1.76
N TRP A 256 -22.63 -0.57 -1.08
CA TRP A 256 -23.84 0.09 -1.57
C TRP A 256 -23.63 0.81 -2.92
N LEU A 257 -22.39 1.19 -3.26
CA LEU A 257 -22.05 1.75 -4.58
C LEU A 257 -22.16 0.72 -5.72
N GLU A 258 -22.11 -0.58 -5.42
CA GLU A 258 -22.12 -1.63 -6.44
C GLU A 258 -23.43 -1.61 -7.23
N ALA A 259 -24.57 -1.31 -6.59
CA ALA A 259 -25.87 -1.20 -7.27
C ALA A 259 -25.86 -0.11 -8.37
N ALA A 260 -25.29 1.05 -8.08
CA ALA A 260 -25.16 2.12 -9.08
C ALA A 260 -24.21 1.74 -10.22
N LEU A 261 -23.14 0.98 -9.93
CA LEU A 261 -22.20 0.51 -10.94
C LEU A 261 -22.83 -0.56 -11.86
N GLU A 262 -23.71 -1.40 -11.32
CA GLU A 262 -24.51 -2.35 -12.12
C GLU A 262 -25.47 -1.61 -13.07
N GLU A 263 -26.15 -0.58 -12.58
CA GLU A 263 -27.01 0.28 -13.41
C GLU A 263 -26.23 1.00 -14.53
N TRP A 264 -24.95 1.29 -14.31
CA TRP A 264 -24.07 1.89 -15.32
C TRP A 264 -23.41 0.86 -16.24
N GLU A 265 -23.83 -0.40 -16.18
CA GLU A 265 -23.29 -1.50 -16.96
C GLU A 265 -21.75 -1.66 -16.82
N ALA A 266 -21.21 -1.29 -15.66
CA ALA A 266 -19.81 -1.48 -15.35
C ALA A 266 -19.49 -2.97 -15.17
N GLN A 267 -18.31 -3.40 -15.61
CA GLN A 267 -17.89 -4.78 -15.51
C GLN A 267 -17.28 -5.06 -14.12
N ALA A 268 -17.94 -5.95 -13.38
CA ALA A 268 -17.44 -6.41 -12.08
C ALA A 268 -16.25 -7.38 -12.23
N GLY A 269 -15.15 -7.09 -11.58
CA GLY A 269 -14.07 -8.04 -11.39
C GLY A 269 -14.36 -9.04 -10.25
N PRO A 270 -13.45 -10.00 -10.01
CA PRO A 270 -13.59 -10.94 -8.90
C PRO A 270 -13.49 -10.23 -7.54
N LEU A 271 -14.12 -10.85 -6.53
CA LEU A 271 -13.96 -10.38 -5.16
C LEU A 271 -12.53 -10.61 -4.68
N GLN A 272 -11.92 -9.59 -4.12
CA GLN A 272 -10.54 -9.63 -3.62
C GLN A 272 -10.50 -9.49 -2.10
N ALA A 273 -9.66 -10.31 -1.47
CA ALA A 273 -9.23 -10.12 -0.11
C ALA A 273 -8.06 -9.14 -0.06
N VAL A 274 -8.16 -8.15 0.81
CA VAL A 274 -7.04 -7.27 1.14
C VAL A 274 -6.45 -7.78 2.45
N MET A 275 -5.20 -8.22 2.36
CA MET A 275 -4.55 -8.97 3.41
C MET A 275 -3.34 -8.23 3.98
N VAL A 276 -3.09 -8.43 5.26
CA VAL A 276 -1.95 -7.86 5.98
C VAL A 276 -1.18 -8.94 6.71
N LYS A 277 0.14 -8.83 6.69
CA LYS A 277 1.02 -9.52 7.64
C LYS A 277 1.73 -8.49 8.49
N HIS A 278 1.55 -8.57 9.81
CA HIS A 278 2.30 -7.77 10.76
C HIS A 278 3.72 -8.31 10.85
N LEU A 279 4.69 -7.39 10.76
CA LEU A 279 6.11 -7.72 10.82
C LEU A 279 6.60 -7.49 12.25
N ALA A 280 7.19 -8.52 12.86
CA ALA A 280 7.83 -8.36 14.17
C ALA A 280 9.15 -7.59 13.98
N ILE A 281 9.30 -6.47 14.66
CA ILE A 281 10.59 -5.80 14.76
C ILE A 281 11.44 -6.67 15.71
N ALA A 282 12.45 -7.34 15.16
CA ALA A 282 13.49 -7.91 16.01
C ALA A 282 14.22 -6.72 16.67
N HIS A 283 13.92 -6.44 17.94
CA HIS A 283 14.75 -5.56 18.74
C HIS A 283 16.15 -6.19 18.77
N ARG A 284 17.06 -5.69 17.94
CA ARG A 284 18.48 -5.89 18.23
C ARG A 284 18.70 -5.21 19.56
N PRO A 285 19.10 -5.95 20.63
CA PRO A 285 19.47 -5.29 21.87
C PRO A 285 20.53 -4.26 21.49
N VAL A 286 20.25 -3.00 21.78
CA VAL A 286 21.26 -1.95 21.71
C VAL A 286 22.44 -2.51 22.50
N ARG A 287 23.57 -2.78 21.85
CA ARG A 287 24.79 -3.13 22.56
C ARG A 287 24.99 -2.00 23.58
N SER A 288 24.67 -2.28 24.83
CA SER A 288 25.01 -1.40 25.91
C SER A 288 26.53 -1.19 25.80
N PHE A 289 26.92 0.03 25.51
CA PHE A 289 28.32 0.40 25.66
C PHE A 289 28.65 0.10 27.11
N VAL A 290 29.38 -0.99 27.33
CA VAL A 290 30.02 -1.23 28.61
C VAL A 290 31.03 -0.10 28.74
N LEU A 291 30.64 0.92 29.51
CA LEU A 291 31.57 1.92 30.01
C LEU A 291 32.70 1.17 30.67
N ARG A 292 33.85 1.16 30.03
CA ARG A 292 35.06 0.61 30.60
C ARG A 292 35.28 1.35 31.91
N LYS A 293 35.11 0.63 33.03
CA LYS A 293 35.41 1.14 34.35
C LYS A 293 36.85 1.62 34.35
N VAL A 294 37.06 2.91 34.39
CA VAL A 294 38.38 3.50 34.62
C VAL A 294 38.68 3.25 36.09
N GLU A 295 39.48 2.23 36.36
CA GLU A 295 40.08 2.05 37.67
C GLU A 295 41.16 3.12 37.86
N GLY A 296 41.05 3.87 38.94
CA GLY A 296 42.14 4.74 39.44
C GLY A 296 41.75 6.22 39.61
N GLY A 297 41.01 6.53 40.65
CA GLY A 297 40.84 7.88 41.16
C GLY A 297 40.32 7.77 42.61
N GLN A 298 41.23 7.98 43.61
CA GLN A 298 40.81 8.09 44.98
C GLN A 298 39.86 9.28 45.17
N PRO A 299 38.80 9.16 45.97
CA PRO A 299 37.94 10.29 46.28
C PRO A 299 38.63 11.22 47.27
N GLU A 300 38.83 12.48 46.91
CA GLU A 300 39.19 13.54 47.84
C GLU A 300 38.02 13.83 48.79
N PRO A 301 38.30 14.09 50.11
CA PRO A 301 37.23 14.36 51.05
C PRO A 301 36.68 15.78 50.86
N THR A 302 35.41 15.84 50.62
CA THR A 302 34.61 17.08 50.59
C THR A 302 34.47 17.62 52.01
N THR A 303 35.02 18.79 52.26
CA THR A 303 34.84 19.57 53.51
C THR A 303 33.41 20.11 53.55
N THR A 304 32.67 19.71 54.60
CA THR A 304 31.37 20.27 54.96
C THR A 304 31.53 21.71 55.47
N PHE A 305 30.92 22.68 54.84
CA PHE A 305 30.72 24.00 55.38
C PHE A 305 29.56 23.99 56.37
N ALA A 306 29.85 24.31 57.65
CA ALA A 306 28.85 24.57 58.65
C ALA A 306 28.30 25.98 58.46
N SER A 307 27.00 26.12 58.28
CA SER A 307 26.30 27.38 58.37
C SER A 307 26.04 27.77 59.78
N SER A 308 26.60 28.88 60.25
CA SER A 308 26.28 29.50 61.54
C SER A 308 24.97 30.29 61.42
N GLU A 309 23.97 29.88 62.15
CA GLU A 309 22.81 30.70 62.50
C GLU A 309 23.25 31.88 63.37
N ASN A 310 22.94 33.10 62.94
CA ASN A 310 22.92 34.25 63.81
C ASN A 310 21.47 34.69 64.05
N HIS A 311 21.01 34.43 65.29
CA HIS A 311 19.93 35.13 65.92
C HIS A 311 20.35 36.60 66.17
N HIS A 312 19.55 37.57 65.74
CA HIS A 312 19.40 38.82 66.42
C HIS A 312 17.92 39.26 66.45
N SER A 313 17.47 39.27 67.68
CA SER A 313 16.29 39.99 68.17
C SER A 313 16.41 41.53 67.95
N LEU A 314 15.35 42.15 67.51
CA LEU A 314 14.64 43.28 68.08
C LEU A 314 13.50 43.64 67.11
#